data_0f1ee725f1d2992ad09247269f781d0d
#
_entry.id   0f1ee725f1d2992ad09247269f781d0d
#
_cell.length_a   1.000
_cell.length_b   1.000
_cell.length_c   1.000
_cell.angle_alpha   90.00
_cell.angle_beta   90.00
_cell.angle_gamma   90.00
#
_symmetry.space_group_name_H-M   'P 1'
#
loop_
_entity.id
_entity.type
_entity.pdbx_description
1 polymer ?
#
loop_
_entity_poly.entity_id
_entity_poly.type
_entity_poly.pdbx_seq_one_letter_code
_entity_poly.pdbx_strand_id
1 'polypeptide(L)'
;MGHTDAVVVLTTLANTDEAVKFVKQLLERRLVACGTIMPGTRSLYRWEDKLADEIEVVVMLKTRSGAIHGLERAFKELHPYKVPELLAVPVTGGLERYLGWINDETSLTIV
;
A
#
# COMPACT_ATOMS: atom_id res chain seq x y z
N MET A 1 4.91 9.48 25.08
CA MET A 1 5.08 9.45 23.83
C MET A 1 4.02 8.78 23.01
N GLY A 2 3.71 9.32 21.97
CA GLY A 2 2.63 8.86 21.16
C GLY A 2 2.89 7.53 20.48
N HIS A 3 1.87 6.74 20.55
CA HIS A 3 1.80 5.48 19.88
C HIS A 3 0.91 5.69 18.68
N THR A 4 1.31 5.25 17.53
CA THR A 4 0.47 5.41 16.35
C THR A 4 0.10 4.05 15.78
N ASP A 5 -1.09 3.96 15.21
CA ASP A 5 -1.53 2.78 14.48
C ASP A 5 -1.24 2.91 12.99
N ALA A 6 -0.62 4.03 12.58
CA ALA A 6 -0.32 4.24 11.17
C ALA A 6 0.75 3.28 10.69
N VAL A 7 0.56 2.78 9.47
CA VAL A 7 1.54 1.95 8.78
C VAL A 7 1.68 2.43 7.36
N VAL A 8 2.88 2.22 6.81
CA VAL A 8 3.14 2.43 5.40
C VAL A 8 3.26 1.04 4.77
N VAL A 9 2.51 0.81 3.72
CA VAL A 9 2.57 -0.46 2.99
C VAL A 9 3.22 -0.21 1.64
N LEU A 10 4.24 -1.00 1.34
CA LEU A 10 4.94 -0.92 0.06
C LEU A 10 4.47 -2.04 -0.85
N THR A 11 4.25 -1.70 -2.12
CA THR A 11 4.00 -2.66 -3.18
C THR A 11 4.55 -2.13 -4.49
N THR A 12 4.55 -2.96 -5.53
CA THR A 12 4.98 -2.57 -6.87
C THR A 12 3.93 -3.00 -7.88
N LEU A 13 3.83 -2.25 -8.96
CA LEU A 13 2.98 -2.56 -10.11
C LEU A 13 3.81 -2.41 -11.38
N ALA A 14 3.34 -2.98 -12.46
CA ALA A 14 4.08 -2.98 -13.72
C ALA A 14 4.12 -1.61 -14.40
N ASN A 15 3.06 -0.82 -14.24
CA ASN A 15 2.99 0.50 -14.88
C ASN A 15 2.08 1.44 -14.09
N THR A 16 2.13 2.71 -14.46
CA THR A 16 1.39 3.75 -13.74
C THR A 16 -0.12 3.58 -13.84
N ASP A 17 -0.63 3.17 -14.98
CA ASP A 17 -2.08 2.99 -15.14
C ASP A 17 -2.62 1.91 -14.22
N GLU A 18 -1.92 0.79 -14.11
CA GLU A 18 -2.30 -0.27 -13.17
C GLU A 18 -2.21 0.20 -11.73
N ALA A 19 -1.17 0.98 -11.41
CA ALA A 19 -0.99 1.52 -10.07
C ALA A 19 -2.13 2.46 -9.69
N VAL A 20 -2.52 3.36 -10.59
CA VAL A 20 -3.63 4.29 -10.35
C VAL A 20 -4.93 3.53 -10.13
N LYS A 21 -5.21 2.56 -10.98
CA LYS A 21 -6.42 1.74 -10.84
C LYS A 21 -6.46 1.02 -9.50
N PHE A 22 -5.34 0.40 -9.14
CA PHE A 22 -5.23 -0.36 -7.89
C PHE A 22 -5.45 0.54 -6.67
N VAL A 23 -4.77 1.69 -6.64
CA VAL A 23 -4.89 2.64 -5.52
C VAL A 23 -6.33 3.17 -5.42
N LYS A 24 -6.96 3.50 -6.55
CA LYS A 24 -8.34 3.98 -6.53
C LYS A 24 -9.29 2.95 -5.92
N GLN A 25 -9.13 1.67 -6.27
CA GLN A 25 -9.95 0.62 -5.71
C GLN A 25 -9.77 0.47 -4.19
N LEU A 26 -8.53 0.61 -3.72
CA LEU A 26 -8.26 0.54 -2.29
C LEU A 26 -8.83 1.76 -1.54
N LEU A 27 -8.75 2.93 -2.14
CA LEU A 27 -9.33 4.14 -1.57
C LEU A 27 -10.85 4.03 -1.46
N GLU A 28 -11.51 3.51 -2.50
CA GLU A 28 -12.96 3.33 -2.50
C GLU A 28 -13.41 2.40 -1.38
N ARG A 29 -12.60 1.40 -1.07
CA ARG A 29 -12.90 0.46 0.02
C ARG A 29 -12.44 0.97 1.39
N ARG A 30 -11.89 2.15 1.46
CA ARG A 30 -11.34 2.76 2.69
C ARG A 30 -10.27 1.89 3.36
N LEU A 31 -9.55 1.13 2.57
CA LEU A 31 -8.45 0.31 3.07
C LEU A 31 -7.15 1.09 3.19
N VAL A 32 -7.05 2.20 2.49
CA VAL A 32 -5.90 3.11 2.58
C VAL A 32 -6.39 4.55 2.60
N ALA A 33 -5.63 5.42 3.23
CA ALA A 33 -5.92 6.85 3.24
C ALA A 33 -5.33 7.54 2.01
N CYS A 34 -4.19 7.03 1.55
CA CYS A 34 -3.59 7.56 0.32
C CYS A 34 -2.62 6.52 -0.26
N GLY A 35 -2.32 6.71 -1.54
CA GLY A 35 -1.27 5.95 -2.20
C GLY A 35 -0.42 6.90 -3.02
N THR A 36 0.88 6.90 -2.75
CA THR A 36 1.84 7.70 -3.51
C THR A 36 2.48 6.79 -4.54
N ILE A 37 2.49 7.23 -5.79
CA ILE A 37 2.93 6.44 -6.93
C ILE A 37 4.27 7.00 -7.41
N MET A 38 5.28 6.14 -7.42
CA MET A 38 6.64 6.50 -7.83
C MET A 38 7.03 5.69 -9.06
N PRO A 39 6.89 6.28 -10.26
CA PRO A 39 7.22 5.56 -11.50
C PRO A 39 8.72 5.54 -11.75
N GLY A 40 9.13 4.68 -12.65
CA GLY A 40 10.51 4.65 -13.14
C GLY A 40 11.51 4.02 -12.20
N THR A 41 11.07 3.20 -11.27
CA THR A 41 11.97 2.50 -10.36
C THR A 41 12.48 1.23 -11.04
N ARG A 42 13.69 0.81 -10.68
CA ARG A 42 14.29 -0.38 -11.24
C ARG A 42 14.40 -1.42 -10.15
N SER A 43 13.80 -2.58 -10.38
CA SER A 43 13.79 -3.68 -9.43
C SER A 43 14.64 -4.83 -9.95
N LEU A 44 15.58 -5.26 -9.13
CA LEU A 44 16.41 -6.41 -9.44
C LEU A 44 16.13 -7.46 -8.38
N TYR A 45 15.77 -8.66 -8.81
CA TYR A 45 15.38 -9.70 -7.87
C TYR A 45 15.54 -11.08 -8.49
N ARG A 46 15.45 -12.08 -7.65
CA ARG A 46 15.55 -13.46 -8.07
C ARG A 46 14.14 -14.06 -8.12
N TRP A 47 13.82 -14.63 -9.26
CA TRP A 47 12.51 -15.25 -9.45
C TRP A 47 12.67 -16.52 -10.30
N GLU A 48 12.19 -17.64 -9.78
CA GLU A 48 12.28 -18.95 -10.45
C GLU A 48 13.70 -19.26 -10.92
N ASP A 49 14.66 -19.06 -10.02
CA ASP A 49 16.09 -19.30 -10.24
C ASP A 49 16.74 -18.41 -11.31
N LYS A 50 16.07 -17.36 -11.70
CA LYS A 50 16.59 -16.40 -12.67
C LYS A 50 16.69 -15.01 -12.05
N LEU A 51 17.61 -14.23 -12.57
CA LEU A 51 17.73 -12.84 -12.19
C LEU A 51 16.80 -12.01 -13.03
N ALA A 52 15.88 -11.32 -12.38
CA ALA A 52 14.97 -10.39 -13.03
C ALA A 52 15.48 -8.96 -12.86
N ASP A 53 15.27 -8.15 -13.86
CA ASP A 53 15.70 -6.75 -13.86
C ASP A 53 14.62 -5.98 -14.63
N GLU A 54 13.76 -5.32 -13.92
CA GLU A 54 12.57 -4.70 -14.51
C GLU A 54 12.33 -3.30 -14.03
N ILE A 55 11.72 -2.49 -14.90
CA ILE A 55 11.23 -1.18 -14.49
C ILE A 55 9.86 -1.40 -13.89
N GLU A 56 9.67 -0.91 -12.68
CA GLU A 56 8.41 -1.02 -11.98
C GLU A 56 7.97 0.33 -11.41
N VAL A 57 6.73 0.35 -10.94
CA VAL A 57 6.19 1.50 -10.24
C VAL A 57 6.07 1.10 -8.77
N VAL A 58 6.71 1.87 -7.89
CA VAL A 58 6.58 1.65 -6.46
C VAL A 58 5.38 2.44 -5.96
N VAL A 59 4.54 1.79 -5.17
CA VAL A 59 3.39 2.43 -4.53
C VAL A 59 3.58 2.39 -3.03
N MET A 60 3.46 3.55 -2.41
CA MET A 60 3.52 3.70 -0.97
C MET A 60 2.11 4.01 -0.47
N LEU A 61 1.51 3.04 0.19
CA LEU A 61 0.17 3.17 0.74
C LEU A 61 0.27 3.61 2.20
N LYS A 62 -0.60 4.50 2.62
CA LYS A 62 -0.67 4.92 4.03
C LYS A 62 -2.00 4.50 4.60
N THR A 63 -1.94 3.77 5.71
CA THR A 63 -3.13 3.20 6.33
C THR A 63 -2.87 2.97 7.82
N ARG A 64 -3.69 2.17 8.46
CA ARG A 64 -3.53 1.81 9.87
C ARG A 64 -3.44 0.30 10.02
N SER A 65 -2.87 -0.14 11.13
CA SER A 65 -2.64 -1.57 11.37
C SER A 65 -3.92 -2.38 11.30
N GLY A 66 -5.03 -1.83 11.75
CA GLY A 66 -6.33 -2.51 11.71
C GLY A 66 -6.85 -2.80 10.31
N ALA A 67 -6.30 -2.15 9.28
CA ALA A 67 -6.73 -2.38 7.90
C ALA A 67 -5.93 -3.46 7.18
N ILE A 68 -4.86 -3.97 7.79
CA ILE A 68 -3.94 -4.88 7.09
C ILE A 68 -4.62 -6.16 6.60
N HIS A 69 -5.45 -6.80 7.42
CA HIS A 69 -6.15 -8.01 6.99
C HIS A 69 -7.04 -7.77 5.78
N GLY A 70 -7.79 -6.68 5.79
CA GLY A 70 -8.62 -6.31 4.64
C GLY A 70 -7.77 -6.01 3.42
N LEU A 71 -6.63 -5.37 3.63
CA LEU A 71 -5.70 -5.04 2.57
C LEU A 71 -5.10 -6.30 1.95
N GLU A 72 -4.72 -7.29 2.76
CA GLU A 72 -4.22 -8.57 2.26
C GLU A 72 -5.25 -9.25 1.37
N ARG A 73 -6.52 -9.26 1.79
CA ARG A 73 -7.58 -9.84 0.96
C ARG A 73 -7.77 -9.09 -0.34
N ALA A 74 -7.73 -7.75 -0.28
CA ALA A 74 -7.85 -6.93 -1.49
C ALA A 74 -6.68 -7.16 -2.44
N PHE A 75 -5.48 -7.35 -1.93
CA PHE A 75 -4.32 -7.66 -2.76
C PHE A 75 -4.53 -8.98 -3.52
N LYS A 76 -5.04 -10.00 -2.84
CA LYS A 76 -5.31 -11.30 -3.49
C LYS A 76 -6.36 -11.16 -4.59
N GLU A 77 -7.31 -10.28 -4.41
CA GLU A 77 -8.40 -10.08 -5.37
C GLU A 77 -8.00 -9.16 -6.53
N LEU A 78 -7.28 -8.10 -6.24
CA LEU A 78 -7.11 -6.98 -7.16
C LEU A 78 -5.71 -6.82 -7.74
N HIS A 79 -4.68 -7.28 -7.03
CA HIS A 79 -3.31 -7.09 -7.51
C HIS A 79 -3.02 -8.05 -8.66
N PRO A 80 -2.47 -7.55 -9.78
CA PRO A 80 -2.27 -8.40 -10.97
C PRO A 80 -1.13 -9.41 -10.85
N TYR A 81 -0.22 -9.24 -9.88
CA TYR A 81 0.90 -10.16 -9.72
C TYR A 81 0.48 -11.45 -9.03
N LYS A 82 1.12 -12.55 -9.43
CA LYS A 82 0.91 -13.84 -8.80
C LYS A 82 1.34 -13.83 -7.33
N VAL A 83 2.47 -13.19 -7.05
CA VAL A 83 2.97 -13.01 -5.68
C VAL A 83 3.29 -11.53 -5.49
N PRO A 84 2.29 -10.74 -5.10
CA PRO A 84 2.51 -9.31 -4.93
C PRO A 84 3.30 -8.99 -3.66
N GLU A 85 4.07 -7.91 -3.72
CA GLU A 85 4.72 -7.39 -2.53
C GLU A 85 3.67 -6.71 -1.65
N LEU A 86 3.67 -7.04 -0.38
CA LEU A 86 2.94 -6.31 0.64
C LEU A 86 3.82 -6.30 1.88
N LEU A 87 4.48 -5.18 2.11
CA LEU A 87 5.32 -5.01 3.29
C LEU A 87 4.76 -3.87 4.12
N ALA A 88 4.38 -4.18 5.35
CA ALA A 88 3.84 -3.17 6.26
C ALA A 88 4.96 -2.69 7.17
N VAL A 89 5.20 -1.39 7.16
CA VAL A 89 6.23 -0.75 7.96
C VAL A 89 5.55 0.14 9.00
N PRO A 90 5.78 -0.09 10.29
CA PRO A 90 5.14 0.74 11.30
C PRO A 90 5.66 2.16 11.27
N VAL A 91 4.76 3.11 11.50
CA VAL A 91 5.08 4.53 11.61
C VAL A 91 5.21 4.84 13.09
N THR A 92 6.39 5.28 13.51
CA THR A 92 6.67 5.51 14.93
C THR A 92 6.30 6.90 15.41
N GLY A 93 6.04 7.84 14.50
CA GLY A 93 5.65 9.19 14.87
C GLY A 93 5.27 10.00 13.66
N GLY A 94 4.63 11.13 13.89
CA GLY A 94 4.22 12.04 12.83
C GLY A 94 3.38 13.15 13.43
N LEU A 95 2.95 14.10 12.57
CA LEU A 95 2.07 15.16 13.02
C LEU A 95 0.71 14.60 13.41
N GLU A 96 0.23 14.96 14.57
CA GLU A 96 -1.02 14.45 15.12
C GLU A 96 -2.19 14.60 14.15
N ARG A 97 -2.32 15.75 13.49
CA ARG A 97 -3.41 15.98 12.55
C ARG A 97 -3.32 15.07 11.33
N TYR A 98 -2.11 14.82 10.85
CA TYR A 98 -1.90 13.93 9.70
C TYR A 98 -2.21 12.48 10.06
N LEU A 99 -1.73 12.03 11.21
CA LEU A 99 -2.00 10.68 11.70
C LEU A 99 -3.50 10.48 11.94
N GLY A 100 -4.17 11.50 12.47
CA GLY A 100 -5.61 11.49 12.65
C GLY A 100 -6.35 11.38 11.32
N TRP A 101 -5.87 12.09 10.31
CA TRP A 101 -6.46 12.02 8.98
C TRP A 101 -6.35 10.61 8.39
N ILE A 102 -5.18 9.96 8.52
CA ILE A 102 -5.02 8.56 8.07
C ILE A 102 -6.05 7.67 8.75
N ASN A 103 -6.18 7.82 10.05
CA ASN A 103 -7.12 7.00 10.82
C ASN A 103 -8.57 7.24 10.38
N ASP A 104 -8.96 8.48 10.22
CA ASP A 104 -10.33 8.84 9.86
C ASP A 104 -10.71 8.31 8.47
N GLU A 105 -9.78 8.39 7.52
CA GLU A 105 -10.05 7.98 6.13
C GLU A 105 -10.09 6.46 5.96
N THR A 106 -9.54 5.72 6.92
CA THR A 106 -9.53 4.27 6.88
C THR A 106 -10.47 3.63 7.90
N SER A 107 -11.18 4.45 8.65
CA SER A 107 -12.15 3.94 9.60
C SER A 107 -13.45 3.64 8.89
N LEU A 108 -13.93 2.41 9.03
CA LEU A 108 -15.25 2.06 8.56
C LEU A 108 -16.23 2.51 9.62
N THR A 109 -17.02 3.51 9.27
CA THR A 109 -18.15 3.86 10.12
C THR A 109 -19.30 3.03 9.65
N ILE A 110 -19.61 2.00 10.40
CA ILE A 110 -20.79 1.20 10.13
C ILE A 110 -21.89 1.79 10.97
N VAL A 111 -22.88 2.29 10.32
CA VAL A 111 -24.01 2.88 10.99
C VAL A 111 -25.18 1.94 10.89
#